data_97fd67fef03a61ed78764679ea42ef30
#
_entry.id   97fd67fef03a61ed78764679ea42ef30
#
_cell.length_a   1.000
_cell.length_b   1.000
_cell.length_c   1.000
_cell.angle_alpha   90.00
_cell.angle_beta   90.00
_cell.angle_gamma   90.00
#
_symmetry.space_group_name_H-M   'P 1'
#
loop_
_entity.id
_entity.type
_entity.pdbx_description
1 polymer ?
#
loop_
_entity_poly.entity_id
_entity_poly.type
_entity_poly.pdbx_seq_one_letter_code
_entity_poly.pdbx_strand_id
1 'polypeptide(L)'
;MNSADIAAKYQKTYYMPPEVTYDWVKKDSITKPPIWCSVDLRDGNQALIDPMSLEDKLEFFKLLVKIGFKEIEVGFPASSDTEYNFIRALIERDMIPNDVTIQVLTQAREHIIRKTFEAVKGAPHAVIHLYNSTSVEQREQVFKKDKEAIKKLAVDGAQMLKNLADETEGNFTFEYSPESFSQTEVDYALEVCNAVLDVWKPTADRKAIINLPTTVQVAMPHVFACQVEYMHKHLKYRDNVVLSVHPHNDRGCGISDAEFGVLAGADRVEGTLFGNGERTGNVDLVTVALNMMCHGVDSGLDFSHIMEIREAYENFTGMKVHERVPYAGDLVFTAFSGSHQDAISKGMAWQKEGKTGKRWDIPYLPIDPADVGREYESDVIRINSAVSYTHLTLP
;
A
#
# COMPACT_ATOMS: atom_id res chain seq x y z
N MET A 1 -29.24 -24.89 4.97
CA MET A 1 -28.79 -23.87 5.92
C MET A 1 -29.30 -22.54 5.41
N ASN A 2 -30.10 -21.81 6.16
CA ASN A 2 -30.62 -20.51 5.74
C ASN A 2 -29.60 -19.40 6.02
N SER A 3 -29.78 -18.17 5.50
CA SER A 3 -28.85 -17.08 5.66
C SER A 3 -28.63 -16.65 7.12
N ALA A 4 -29.64 -16.78 7.97
CA ALA A 4 -29.54 -16.47 9.40
C ALA A 4 -28.63 -17.47 10.13
N ASP A 5 -28.74 -18.78 9.82
CA ASP A 5 -27.88 -19.81 10.38
C ASP A 5 -26.39 -19.60 9.93
N ILE A 6 -26.21 -19.09 8.70
CA ILE A 6 -24.88 -18.76 8.21
C ILE A 6 -24.32 -17.55 8.97
N ALA A 7 -25.10 -16.48 9.09
CA ALA A 7 -24.69 -15.25 9.77
C ALA A 7 -24.35 -15.48 11.25
N ALA A 8 -25.04 -16.41 11.92
CA ALA A 8 -24.79 -16.75 13.32
C ALA A 8 -23.38 -17.33 13.61
N LYS A 9 -22.64 -17.74 12.57
CA LYS A 9 -21.25 -18.20 12.71
C LYS A 9 -20.22 -17.06 12.88
N TYR A 10 -20.61 -15.84 12.50
CA TYR A 10 -19.70 -14.72 12.40
C TYR A 10 -19.94 -13.72 13.51
N GLN A 11 -18.84 -13.20 14.03
CA GLN A 11 -18.83 -12.14 15.03
C GLN A 11 -17.74 -11.12 14.72
N LYS A 12 -17.75 -9.99 15.42
CA LYS A 12 -16.71 -8.99 15.30
C LYS A 12 -15.40 -9.54 15.85
N THR A 13 -14.33 -9.43 15.07
CA THR A 13 -12.96 -9.82 15.46
C THR A 13 -12.03 -8.61 15.48
N TYR A 14 -12.58 -7.40 15.58
CA TYR A 14 -11.83 -6.14 15.62
C TYR A 14 -12.24 -5.31 16.84
N TYR A 15 -11.39 -4.38 17.21
CA TYR A 15 -11.51 -3.58 18.43
C TYR A 15 -11.52 -2.09 18.12
N MET A 16 -12.47 -1.36 18.67
CA MET A 16 -12.40 0.09 18.71
C MET A 16 -11.31 0.51 19.71
N PRO A 17 -10.58 1.61 19.45
CA PRO A 17 -9.65 2.14 20.44
C PRO A 17 -10.39 2.58 21.71
N PRO A 18 -9.69 2.59 22.88
CA PRO A 18 -10.30 3.01 24.15
C PRO A 18 -10.83 4.45 24.12
N GLU A 19 -10.22 5.31 23.33
CA GLU A 19 -10.63 6.70 23.11
C GLU A 19 -10.74 6.97 21.62
N VAL A 20 -11.79 7.67 21.21
CA VAL A 20 -12.06 8.06 19.82
C VAL A 20 -12.31 9.55 19.76
N THR A 21 -11.51 10.28 18.98
CA THR A 21 -11.57 11.74 18.88
C THR A 21 -12.16 12.26 17.58
N TYR A 22 -12.17 11.43 16.53
CA TYR A 22 -12.70 11.75 15.19
C TYR A 22 -12.13 13.03 14.57
N ASP A 23 -10.87 13.39 14.85
CA ASP A 23 -10.27 14.58 14.27
C ASP A 23 -10.01 14.43 12.77
N TRP A 24 -9.79 13.20 12.31
CA TRP A 24 -9.63 12.89 10.90
C TRP A 24 -10.87 13.24 10.06
N VAL A 25 -12.08 13.12 10.61
CA VAL A 25 -13.35 13.47 9.94
C VAL A 25 -13.45 14.96 9.63
N LYS A 26 -12.74 15.81 10.36
CA LYS A 26 -12.73 17.26 10.17
C LYS A 26 -11.92 17.72 8.95
N LYS A 27 -11.11 16.79 8.38
CA LYS A 27 -10.32 17.04 7.18
C LYS A 27 -11.15 16.59 5.96
N ASP A 28 -11.34 17.47 5.01
CA ASP A 28 -12.12 17.21 3.79
C ASP A 28 -11.29 16.55 2.68
N SER A 29 -9.96 16.63 2.75
CA SER A 29 -9.06 16.03 1.76
C SER A 29 -7.66 15.78 2.33
N ILE A 30 -6.90 14.94 1.63
CA ILE A 30 -5.47 14.79 1.81
C ILE A 30 -4.80 15.98 1.10
N THR A 31 -3.91 16.70 1.79
CA THR A 31 -3.30 17.94 1.28
C THR A 31 -1.84 17.77 0.86
N LYS A 32 -1.22 16.63 1.17
CA LYS A 32 0.16 16.27 0.79
C LYS A 32 0.25 14.76 0.62
N PRO A 33 1.09 14.25 -0.30
CA PRO A 33 1.26 12.82 -0.47
C PRO A 33 1.92 12.19 0.76
N PRO A 34 1.62 10.92 1.06
CA PRO A 34 2.39 10.12 2.00
C PRO A 34 3.74 9.70 1.37
N ILE A 35 4.61 9.12 2.18
CA ILE A 35 5.72 8.32 1.69
C ILE A 35 5.13 7.04 1.09
N TRP A 36 5.52 6.71 -0.14
CA TRP A 36 5.08 5.51 -0.82
C TRP A 36 6.09 4.38 -0.68
N CYS A 37 5.66 3.21 -0.23
CA CYS A 37 6.46 2.00 -0.27
C CYS A 37 5.80 0.94 -1.15
N SER A 38 6.46 0.57 -2.24
CA SER A 38 6.02 -0.58 -3.03
C SER A 38 6.44 -1.87 -2.33
N VAL A 39 5.48 -2.77 -2.15
CA VAL A 39 5.72 -4.14 -1.67
C VAL A 39 5.51 -5.20 -2.78
N ASP A 40 5.48 -4.76 -4.04
CA ASP A 40 5.30 -5.65 -5.20
C ASP A 40 6.30 -6.81 -5.25
N LEU A 41 7.57 -6.51 -4.96
CA LEU A 41 8.67 -7.48 -5.07
C LEU A 41 8.77 -8.45 -3.87
N ARG A 42 8.04 -8.17 -2.76
CA ARG A 42 7.95 -9.06 -1.61
C ARG A 42 6.55 -9.64 -1.48
N ASP A 43 5.58 -8.87 -1.03
CA ASP A 43 4.21 -9.34 -0.73
C ASP A 43 3.44 -9.67 -2.02
N GLY A 44 3.60 -8.85 -3.04
CA GLY A 44 3.07 -9.11 -4.37
C GLY A 44 3.65 -10.36 -4.99
N ASN A 45 4.98 -10.52 -4.99
CA ASN A 45 5.65 -11.71 -5.53
C ASN A 45 5.32 -12.99 -4.76
N GLN A 46 5.20 -12.90 -3.43
CA GLN A 46 4.85 -14.04 -2.57
C GLN A 46 3.48 -14.63 -2.92
N ALA A 47 2.57 -13.81 -3.42
CA ALA A 47 1.20 -14.20 -3.74
C ALA A 47 1.04 -14.77 -5.17
N LEU A 48 2.08 -14.78 -5.99
CA LEU A 48 2.03 -15.30 -7.35
C LEU A 48 2.06 -16.82 -7.35
N ILE A 49 1.31 -17.45 -8.28
CA ILE A 49 1.35 -18.90 -8.51
C ILE A 49 2.75 -19.28 -9.00
N ASP A 50 3.28 -18.53 -9.95
CA ASP A 50 4.65 -18.65 -10.45
C ASP A 50 5.41 -17.38 -10.04
N PRO A 51 6.24 -17.43 -8.97
CA PRO A 51 7.03 -16.29 -8.55
C PRO A 51 7.95 -15.77 -9.66
N MET A 52 8.17 -14.45 -9.68
CA MET A 52 9.02 -13.82 -10.67
C MET A 52 10.44 -14.40 -10.66
N SER A 53 11.03 -14.53 -11.85
CA SER A 53 12.44 -14.85 -11.99
C SER A 53 13.33 -13.72 -11.46
N LEU A 54 14.63 -14.00 -11.26
CA LEU A 54 15.61 -12.98 -10.87
C LEU A 54 15.60 -11.79 -11.85
N GLU A 55 15.59 -12.06 -13.14
CA GLU A 55 15.66 -11.00 -14.15
C GLU A 55 14.35 -10.19 -14.20
N ASP A 56 13.18 -10.84 -14.07
CA ASP A 56 11.90 -10.13 -13.97
C ASP A 56 11.85 -9.21 -12.75
N LYS A 57 12.34 -9.67 -11.58
CA LYS A 57 12.42 -8.84 -10.36
C LYS A 57 13.35 -7.64 -10.56
N LEU A 58 14.48 -7.81 -11.25
CA LEU A 58 15.41 -6.70 -11.54
C LEU A 58 14.77 -5.68 -12.47
N GLU A 59 14.07 -6.10 -13.51
CA GLU A 59 13.39 -5.20 -14.45
C GLU A 59 12.18 -4.52 -13.76
N PHE A 60 11.46 -5.24 -12.92
CA PHE A 60 10.35 -4.66 -12.16
C PHE A 60 10.86 -3.62 -11.14
N PHE A 61 11.99 -3.86 -10.48
CA PHE A 61 12.63 -2.87 -9.61
C PHE A 61 12.95 -1.56 -10.39
N LYS A 62 13.51 -1.67 -11.59
CA LYS A 62 13.76 -0.50 -12.46
C LYS A 62 12.48 0.25 -12.80
N LEU A 63 11.39 -0.48 -13.08
CA LEU A 63 10.09 0.12 -13.36
C LEU A 63 9.58 0.90 -12.15
N LEU A 64 9.65 0.34 -10.94
CA LEU A 64 9.23 1.01 -9.70
C LEU A 64 10.04 2.28 -9.44
N VAL A 65 11.35 2.24 -9.65
CA VAL A 65 12.23 3.41 -9.56
C VAL A 65 11.85 4.46 -10.62
N LYS A 66 11.57 4.04 -11.86
CA LYS A 66 11.13 4.93 -12.95
C LYS A 66 9.79 5.61 -12.66
N ILE A 67 8.85 4.91 -12.05
CA ILE A 67 7.55 5.49 -11.61
C ILE A 67 7.77 6.55 -10.52
N GLY A 68 8.83 6.45 -9.73
CA GLY A 68 9.16 7.45 -8.69
C GLY A 68 9.15 6.91 -7.26
N PHE A 69 8.96 5.62 -7.04
CA PHE A 69 9.04 5.04 -5.70
C PHE A 69 10.43 5.26 -5.09
N LYS A 70 10.44 5.73 -3.84
CA LYS A 70 11.66 5.98 -3.05
C LYS A 70 11.89 4.96 -1.95
N GLU A 71 10.86 4.18 -1.62
CA GLU A 71 10.97 3.02 -0.74
C GLU A 71 10.36 1.80 -1.43
N ILE A 72 11.11 0.69 -1.47
CA ILE A 72 10.72 -0.54 -2.16
C ILE A 72 11.09 -1.73 -1.28
N GLU A 73 10.09 -2.51 -0.86
CA GLU A 73 10.33 -3.77 -0.15
C GLU A 73 10.68 -4.86 -1.16
N VAL A 74 11.94 -5.25 -1.16
CA VAL A 74 12.54 -6.09 -2.21
C VAL A 74 12.49 -7.59 -1.92
N GLY A 75 12.22 -7.99 -0.67
CA GLY A 75 12.08 -9.41 -0.38
C GLY A 75 12.28 -9.80 1.08
N PHE A 76 12.32 -11.11 1.29
CA PHE A 76 12.65 -11.75 2.57
C PHE A 76 13.91 -12.62 2.37
N PRO A 77 15.12 -12.07 2.57
CA PRO A 77 16.37 -12.70 2.15
C PRO A 77 16.67 -14.04 2.83
N ALA A 78 16.09 -14.30 4.00
CA ALA A 78 16.27 -15.55 4.70
C ALA A 78 15.28 -16.65 4.29
N SER A 79 14.31 -16.35 3.41
CA SER A 79 13.28 -17.30 2.98
C SER A 79 13.78 -18.27 1.90
N SER A 80 14.66 -17.81 1.01
CA SER A 80 15.23 -18.63 -0.09
C SER A 80 16.50 -18.02 -0.66
N ASP A 81 17.27 -18.85 -1.38
CA ASP A 81 18.46 -18.39 -2.11
C ASP A 81 18.08 -17.42 -3.24
N THR A 82 16.91 -17.57 -3.85
CA THR A 82 16.42 -16.67 -4.90
C THR A 82 16.24 -15.25 -4.33
N GLU A 83 15.58 -15.12 -3.20
CA GLU A 83 15.38 -13.85 -2.51
C GLU A 83 16.71 -13.21 -2.08
N TYR A 84 17.60 -14.01 -1.50
CA TYR A 84 18.94 -13.55 -1.14
C TYR A 84 19.75 -13.05 -2.35
N ASN A 85 19.80 -13.85 -3.42
CA ASN A 85 20.56 -13.54 -4.62
C ASN A 85 20.00 -12.32 -5.37
N PHE A 86 18.69 -12.09 -5.34
CA PHE A 86 18.08 -10.90 -5.91
C PHE A 86 18.55 -9.62 -5.19
N ILE A 87 18.51 -9.61 -3.86
CA ILE A 87 18.97 -8.45 -3.08
C ILE A 87 20.47 -8.21 -3.30
N ARG A 88 21.28 -9.27 -3.32
CA ARG A 88 22.70 -9.15 -3.64
C ARG A 88 22.94 -8.61 -5.06
N ALA A 89 22.15 -9.07 -6.03
CA ALA A 89 22.27 -8.58 -7.41
C ALA A 89 21.94 -7.08 -7.52
N LEU A 90 20.91 -6.59 -6.81
CA LEU A 90 20.60 -5.15 -6.76
C LEU A 90 21.80 -4.33 -6.26
N ILE A 91 22.47 -4.81 -5.22
CA ILE A 91 23.61 -4.12 -4.59
C ILE A 91 24.88 -4.26 -5.45
N GLU A 92 25.23 -5.47 -5.84
CA GLU A 92 26.48 -5.77 -6.54
C GLU A 92 26.53 -5.25 -8.00
N ARG A 93 25.34 -5.08 -8.62
CA ARG A 93 25.20 -4.47 -9.95
C ARG A 93 24.95 -2.96 -9.89
N ASP A 94 25.06 -2.34 -8.71
CA ASP A 94 24.85 -0.89 -8.47
C ASP A 94 23.51 -0.37 -9.04
N MET A 95 22.43 -1.13 -8.78
CA MET A 95 21.10 -0.83 -9.33
C MET A 95 20.25 0.06 -8.44
N ILE A 96 20.67 0.32 -7.19
CA ILE A 96 19.90 1.09 -6.22
C ILE A 96 20.32 2.55 -6.28
N PRO A 97 19.48 3.49 -6.77
CA PRO A 97 19.79 4.91 -6.74
C PRO A 97 20.01 5.42 -5.31
N ASN A 98 20.85 6.46 -5.14
CA ASN A 98 21.19 7.01 -3.82
C ASN A 98 19.98 7.58 -3.05
N ASP A 99 18.91 7.92 -3.75
CA ASP A 99 17.65 8.46 -3.20
C ASP A 99 16.57 7.39 -3.04
N VAL A 100 16.90 6.12 -3.25
CA VAL A 100 16.01 4.97 -3.07
C VAL A 100 16.49 4.13 -1.90
N THR A 101 15.56 3.82 -1.02
CA THR A 101 15.75 2.93 0.13
C THR A 101 15.14 1.57 -0.17
N ILE A 102 15.92 0.50 -0.02
CA ILE A 102 15.37 -0.86 -0.07
C ILE A 102 14.88 -1.27 1.32
N GLN A 103 13.80 -2.03 1.35
CA GLN A 103 13.27 -2.64 2.58
C GLN A 103 13.34 -4.16 2.47
N VAL A 104 13.65 -4.83 3.57
CA VAL A 104 13.73 -6.29 3.64
C VAL A 104 13.04 -6.81 4.88
N LEU A 105 12.24 -7.86 4.71
CA LEU A 105 11.49 -8.50 5.79
C LEU A 105 12.38 -9.42 6.61
N THR A 106 12.17 -9.48 7.92
CA THR A 106 12.83 -10.43 8.82
C THR A 106 11.93 -10.85 9.97
N GLN A 107 12.22 -11.99 10.58
CA GLN A 107 11.54 -12.49 11.78
C GLN A 107 12.45 -12.40 13.00
N ALA A 108 11.86 -12.35 14.21
CA ALA A 108 12.56 -12.30 15.49
C ALA A 108 13.30 -13.61 15.84
N ARG A 109 14.24 -14.03 14.98
CA ARG A 109 15.12 -15.20 15.16
C ARG A 109 16.53 -14.81 14.75
N GLU A 110 17.51 -15.05 15.62
CA GLU A 110 18.88 -14.55 15.44
C GLU A 110 19.50 -14.95 14.08
N HIS A 111 19.38 -16.22 13.68
CA HIS A 111 19.95 -16.69 12.42
C HIS A 111 19.28 -16.05 11.20
N ILE A 112 17.98 -15.75 11.26
CA ILE A 112 17.23 -15.07 10.20
C ILE A 112 17.68 -13.61 10.11
N ILE A 113 17.78 -12.92 11.24
CA ILE A 113 18.22 -11.53 11.30
C ILE A 113 19.66 -11.40 10.79
N ARG A 114 20.59 -12.29 11.22
CA ARG A 114 21.98 -12.30 10.71
C ARG A 114 22.02 -12.46 9.19
N LYS A 115 21.23 -13.39 8.63
CA LYS A 115 21.14 -13.59 7.19
C LYS A 115 20.60 -12.34 6.47
N THR A 116 19.66 -11.63 7.10
CA THR A 116 19.11 -10.38 6.59
C THR A 116 20.19 -9.28 6.51
N PHE A 117 20.97 -9.06 7.57
CA PHE A 117 22.07 -8.09 7.54
C PHE A 117 23.18 -8.47 6.54
N GLU A 118 23.48 -9.75 6.40
CA GLU A 118 24.40 -10.25 5.39
C GLU A 118 23.93 -9.89 3.97
N ALA A 119 22.63 -10.07 3.69
CA ALA A 119 22.05 -9.79 2.40
C ALA A 119 22.09 -8.30 2.01
N VAL A 120 21.88 -7.39 2.96
CA VAL A 120 21.82 -5.94 2.69
C VAL A 120 23.18 -5.24 2.82
N LYS A 121 24.25 -5.97 3.13
CA LYS A 121 25.58 -5.38 3.26
C LYS A 121 26.01 -4.68 1.99
N GLY A 122 26.35 -3.37 2.11
CA GLY A 122 26.75 -2.53 1.00
C GLY A 122 25.60 -1.80 0.32
N ALA A 123 24.35 -1.96 0.76
CA ALA A 123 23.24 -1.13 0.30
C ALA A 123 23.45 0.34 0.74
N PRO A 124 23.09 1.34 -0.08
CA PRO A 124 23.18 2.76 0.29
C PRO A 124 22.34 3.08 1.55
N HIS A 125 21.14 2.56 1.59
CA HIS A 125 20.23 2.62 2.74
C HIS A 125 19.29 1.43 2.73
N ALA A 126 19.07 0.80 3.89
CA ALA A 126 18.15 -0.33 4.04
C ALA A 126 17.24 -0.20 5.26
N VAL A 127 15.95 -0.46 5.06
CA VAL A 127 14.99 -0.69 6.15
C VAL A 127 14.96 -2.17 6.48
N ILE A 128 15.19 -2.50 7.74
CA ILE A 128 15.04 -3.86 8.26
C ILE A 128 13.69 -3.97 8.93
N HIS A 129 12.76 -4.68 8.28
CA HIS A 129 11.37 -4.80 8.67
C HIS A 129 11.14 -6.04 9.54
N LEU A 130 10.98 -5.82 10.84
CA LEU A 130 10.67 -6.84 11.84
C LEU A 130 9.17 -6.97 12.02
N TYR A 131 8.65 -8.18 12.10
CA TYR A 131 7.25 -8.42 12.43
C TYR A 131 7.06 -9.62 13.35
N ASN A 132 5.98 -9.62 14.08
CA ASN A 132 5.36 -10.79 14.71
C ASN A 132 3.86 -10.56 14.91
N SER A 133 3.07 -11.63 14.86
CA SER A 133 1.62 -11.54 15.02
C SER A 133 1.22 -11.24 16.46
N THR A 134 0.23 -10.35 16.61
CA THR A 134 -0.23 -9.84 17.91
C THR A 134 -1.71 -10.09 18.17
N SER A 135 -2.49 -10.54 17.18
CA SER A 135 -3.94 -10.74 17.31
C SER A 135 -4.33 -11.80 18.33
N VAL A 136 -5.57 -11.75 18.78
CA VAL A 136 -6.14 -12.72 19.74
C VAL A 136 -6.02 -14.14 19.20
N GLU A 137 -6.45 -14.35 17.96
CA GLU A 137 -6.46 -15.67 17.32
C GLU A 137 -5.05 -16.24 17.20
N GLN A 138 -4.07 -15.41 16.86
CA GLN A 138 -2.68 -15.85 16.76
C GLN A 138 -2.10 -16.21 18.12
N ARG A 139 -2.37 -15.38 19.13
CA ARG A 139 -1.90 -15.65 20.49
C ARG A 139 -2.47 -16.95 21.06
N GLU A 140 -3.78 -17.16 20.91
CA GLU A 140 -4.50 -18.30 21.53
C GLU A 140 -4.36 -19.59 20.73
N GLN A 141 -4.51 -19.54 19.41
CA GLN A 141 -4.61 -20.74 18.56
C GLN A 141 -3.25 -21.20 18.03
N VAL A 142 -2.37 -20.25 17.64
CA VAL A 142 -1.10 -20.56 16.95
C VAL A 142 0.06 -20.58 17.93
N PHE A 143 0.34 -19.47 18.61
CA PHE A 143 1.48 -19.39 19.53
C PHE A 143 1.20 -20.02 20.89
N LYS A 144 -0.04 -20.05 21.32
CA LYS A 144 -0.46 -20.49 22.67
C LYS A 144 0.33 -19.74 23.75
N LYS A 145 0.39 -18.42 23.60
CA LYS A 145 1.14 -17.50 24.46
C LYS A 145 0.27 -16.33 24.88
N ASP A 146 0.53 -15.84 26.08
CA ASP A 146 -0.09 -14.63 26.60
C ASP A 146 0.49 -13.34 25.98
N LYS A 147 -0.10 -12.21 26.29
CA LYS A 147 0.30 -10.88 25.81
C LYS A 147 1.75 -10.56 26.15
N GLU A 148 2.19 -10.87 27.37
CA GLU A 148 3.56 -10.58 27.83
C GLU A 148 4.59 -11.38 27.03
N ALA A 149 4.33 -12.65 26.78
CA ALA A 149 5.24 -13.50 25.99
C ALA A 149 5.31 -13.06 24.53
N ILE A 150 4.20 -12.60 23.92
CA ILE A 150 4.21 -12.07 22.56
C ILE A 150 4.92 -10.70 22.49
N LYS A 151 4.67 -9.80 23.45
CA LYS A 151 5.41 -8.54 23.57
C LYS A 151 6.91 -8.77 23.72
N LYS A 152 7.29 -9.76 24.52
CA LYS A 152 8.70 -10.13 24.69
C LYS A 152 9.35 -10.58 23.37
N LEU A 153 8.64 -11.31 22.49
CA LEU A 153 9.17 -11.68 21.16
C LEU A 153 9.52 -10.43 20.33
N ALA A 154 8.64 -9.42 20.33
CA ALA A 154 8.88 -8.16 19.63
C ALA A 154 10.10 -7.41 20.19
N VAL A 155 10.19 -7.29 21.51
CA VAL A 155 11.30 -6.61 22.22
C VAL A 155 12.62 -7.33 22.01
N ASP A 156 12.65 -8.66 22.13
CA ASP A 156 13.86 -9.46 21.89
C ASP A 156 14.33 -9.31 20.43
N GLY A 157 13.41 -9.35 19.47
CA GLY A 157 13.71 -9.10 18.06
C GLY A 157 14.26 -7.70 17.80
N ALA A 158 13.63 -6.68 18.38
CA ALA A 158 14.08 -5.30 18.29
C ALA A 158 15.50 -5.10 18.86
N GLN A 159 15.81 -5.77 19.98
CA GLN A 159 17.14 -5.73 20.58
C GLN A 159 18.20 -6.42 19.70
N MET A 160 17.84 -7.56 19.10
CA MET A 160 18.74 -8.27 18.17
C MET A 160 19.06 -7.39 16.95
N LEU A 161 18.04 -6.74 16.35
CA LEU A 161 18.24 -5.82 15.24
C LEU A 161 19.20 -4.69 15.60
N LYS A 162 18.97 -4.04 16.76
CA LYS A 162 19.82 -2.96 17.23
C LYS A 162 21.28 -3.40 17.42
N ASN A 163 21.48 -4.53 18.08
CA ASN A 163 22.82 -5.06 18.33
C ASN A 163 23.56 -5.35 17.03
N LEU A 164 22.89 -6.00 16.07
CA LEU A 164 23.49 -6.34 14.78
C LEU A 164 23.75 -5.12 13.90
N ALA A 165 22.89 -4.09 13.96
CA ALA A 165 23.14 -2.85 13.27
C ALA A 165 24.36 -2.09 13.85
N ASP A 166 24.55 -2.16 15.16
CA ASP A 166 25.74 -1.56 15.82
C ASP A 166 27.04 -2.33 15.48
N GLU A 167 26.95 -3.62 15.12
CA GLU A 167 28.08 -4.48 14.70
C GLU A 167 28.34 -4.44 13.16
N THR A 168 27.40 -3.94 12.38
CA THR A 168 27.43 -4.01 10.91
C THR A 168 27.58 -2.62 10.31
N GLU A 169 28.57 -2.46 9.43
CA GLU A 169 28.72 -1.19 8.67
C GLU A 169 27.56 -1.03 7.68
N GLY A 170 26.86 0.10 7.74
CA GLY A 170 25.75 0.41 6.85
C GLY A 170 24.83 1.50 7.41
N ASN A 171 23.91 1.95 6.58
CA ASN A 171 22.87 2.91 6.95
C ASN A 171 21.54 2.15 7.08
N PHE A 172 21.10 1.91 8.33
CA PHE A 172 19.93 1.10 8.63
C PHE A 172 18.85 1.91 9.34
N THR A 173 17.62 1.76 8.87
CA THR A 173 16.39 2.15 9.56
C THR A 173 15.63 0.88 9.96
N PHE A 174 14.85 0.94 11.03
CA PHE A 174 14.07 -0.19 11.50
C PHE A 174 12.59 0.06 11.33
N GLU A 175 11.88 -0.97 10.89
CA GLU A 175 10.45 -1.01 10.85
C GLU A 175 9.93 -2.15 11.72
N TYR A 176 8.82 -1.90 12.42
CA TYR A 176 8.09 -2.93 13.17
C TYR A 176 6.62 -2.96 12.77
N SER A 177 6.13 -4.16 12.45
CA SER A 177 4.71 -4.44 12.24
C SER A 177 4.16 -5.36 13.32
N PRO A 178 3.16 -4.91 14.13
CA PRO A 178 2.31 -5.82 14.89
C PRO A 178 1.36 -6.52 13.91
N GLU A 179 1.81 -7.64 13.32
CA GLU A 179 1.04 -8.36 12.30
C GLU A 179 -0.35 -8.71 12.82
N SER A 180 -1.35 -8.67 11.94
CA SER A 180 -2.78 -8.76 12.29
C SER A 180 -3.26 -7.63 13.22
N PHE A 181 -2.72 -6.41 13.05
CA PHE A 181 -3.12 -5.22 13.81
C PHE A 181 -4.63 -5.01 13.81
N SER A 182 -5.29 -5.23 12.67
CA SER A 182 -6.75 -5.09 12.52
C SER A 182 -7.57 -5.98 13.47
N GLN A 183 -6.98 -7.07 13.98
CA GLN A 183 -7.59 -8.04 14.90
C GLN A 183 -6.90 -8.06 16.28
N THR A 184 -6.09 -7.06 16.54
CA THR A 184 -5.40 -6.86 17.83
C THR A 184 -6.10 -5.78 18.64
N GLU A 185 -6.19 -5.94 19.96
CA GLU A 185 -6.66 -4.87 20.85
C GLU A 185 -5.71 -3.66 20.70
N VAL A 186 -6.26 -2.48 20.42
CA VAL A 186 -5.48 -1.31 19.99
C VAL A 186 -4.55 -0.80 21.08
N ASP A 187 -4.99 -0.85 22.34
CA ASP A 187 -4.17 -0.51 23.52
C ASP A 187 -2.98 -1.48 23.69
N TYR A 188 -3.23 -2.77 23.42
CA TYR A 188 -2.15 -3.76 23.45
C TYR A 188 -1.18 -3.60 22.27
N ALA A 189 -1.67 -3.32 21.06
CA ALA A 189 -0.81 -3.02 19.92
C ALA A 189 0.08 -1.79 20.21
N LEU A 190 -0.49 -0.73 20.80
CA LEU A 190 0.24 0.44 21.25
C LEU A 190 1.31 0.09 22.29
N GLU A 191 0.99 -0.74 23.27
CA GLU A 191 1.93 -1.21 24.28
C GLU A 191 3.13 -1.92 23.65
N VAL A 192 2.89 -2.85 22.73
CA VAL A 192 3.96 -3.60 22.04
C VAL A 192 4.82 -2.65 21.20
N CYS A 193 4.20 -1.77 20.39
CA CYS A 193 4.94 -0.80 19.57
C CYS A 193 5.79 0.13 20.43
N ASN A 194 5.26 0.64 21.54
CA ASN A 194 6.00 1.50 22.45
C ASN A 194 7.15 0.76 23.15
N ALA A 195 7.00 -0.54 23.45
CA ALA A 195 8.08 -1.35 24.01
C ALA A 195 9.23 -1.56 22.98
N VAL A 196 8.91 -1.75 21.72
CA VAL A 196 9.89 -1.80 20.61
C VAL A 196 10.60 -0.45 20.45
N LEU A 197 9.85 0.64 20.44
CA LEU A 197 10.40 2.00 20.32
C LEU A 197 11.30 2.36 21.52
N ASP A 198 11.00 1.90 22.71
CA ASP A 198 11.86 2.09 23.89
C ASP A 198 13.23 1.38 23.77
N VAL A 199 13.32 0.30 22.97
CA VAL A 199 14.60 -0.36 22.62
C VAL A 199 15.35 0.47 21.59
N TRP A 200 14.69 0.90 20.51
CA TRP A 200 15.33 1.58 19.40
C TRP A 200 15.66 3.05 19.67
N LYS A 201 14.82 3.73 20.47
CA LYS A 201 14.94 5.15 20.84
C LYS A 201 15.19 6.03 19.61
N PRO A 202 14.21 6.11 18.67
CA PRO A 202 14.39 6.85 17.44
C PRO A 202 14.66 8.34 17.70
N THR A 203 15.48 8.94 16.83
CA THR A 203 15.86 10.34 16.85
C THR A 203 15.48 11.00 15.54
N ALA A 204 15.61 12.34 15.45
CA ALA A 204 15.34 13.06 14.21
C ALA A 204 16.22 12.58 13.04
N ASP A 205 17.48 12.21 13.33
CA ASP A 205 18.44 11.74 12.32
C ASP A 205 18.30 10.25 11.99
N ARG A 206 17.67 9.48 12.89
CA ARG A 206 17.43 8.05 12.70
C ARG A 206 16.01 7.71 13.19
N LYS A 207 15.05 7.95 12.32
CA LYS A 207 13.65 7.62 12.57
C LYS A 207 13.44 6.11 12.59
N ALA A 208 12.36 5.67 13.25
CA ALA A 208 11.83 4.31 13.14
C ALA A 208 10.49 4.34 12.40
N ILE A 209 10.11 3.21 11.84
CA ILE A 209 8.80 3.03 11.18
C ILE A 209 7.96 2.10 12.06
N ILE A 210 6.73 2.50 12.37
CA ILE A 210 5.69 1.63 12.91
C ILE A 210 4.65 1.45 11.83
N ASN A 211 4.46 0.22 11.37
CA ASN A 211 3.55 -0.09 10.29
C ASN A 211 2.32 -0.86 10.83
N LEU A 212 1.14 -0.43 10.43
CA LEU A 212 -0.14 -0.96 10.92
C LEU A 212 -0.84 -1.76 9.80
N PRO A 213 -0.62 -3.10 9.71
CA PRO A 213 -1.21 -3.88 8.65
C PRO A 213 -2.66 -4.28 8.97
N THR A 214 -3.57 -4.04 8.02
CA THR A 214 -4.82 -4.78 7.98
C THR A 214 -4.56 -6.13 7.30
N THR A 215 -3.79 -6.98 7.97
CA THR A 215 -3.36 -8.31 7.45
C THR A 215 -4.54 -9.10 6.91
N VAL A 216 -5.67 -9.05 7.61
CA VAL A 216 -7.00 -9.37 7.07
C VAL A 216 -7.91 -8.17 7.34
N GLN A 217 -8.54 -7.67 6.29
CA GLN A 217 -9.48 -6.56 6.42
C GLN A 217 -10.80 -7.04 7.03
N VAL A 218 -11.02 -6.81 8.31
CA VAL A 218 -12.19 -7.30 9.07
C VAL A 218 -13.17 -6.21 9.49
N ALA A 219 -12.74 -4.96 9.49
CA ALA A 219 -13.53 -3.81 9.94
C ALA A 219 -13.96 -2.92 8.78
N MET A 220 -14.90 -2.02 9.04
CA MET A 220 -15.20 -0.91 8.12
C MET A 220 -14.09 0.14 8.19
N PRO A 221 -13.81 0.89 7.10
CA PRO A 221 -12.68 1.82 7.02
C PRO A 221 -12.62 2.87 8.13
N HIS A 222 -13.77 3.37 8.60
CA HIS A 222 -13.79 4.35 9.69
C HIS A 222 -13.28 3.77 11.03
N VAL A 223 -13.40 2.47 11.26
CA VAL A 223 -12.84 1.80 12.45
C VAL A 223 -11.33 1.83 12.35
N PHE A 224 -10.77 1.46 11.20
CA PHE A 224 -9.34 1.51 10.96
C PHE A 224 -8.78 2.94 11.10
N ALA A 225 -9.48 3.95 10.56
CA ALA A 225 -9.12 5.34 10.76
C ALA A 225 -9.04 5.73 12.25
N CYS A 226 -10.01 5.32 13.05
CA CYS A 226 -9.98 5.55 14.51
C CYS A 226 -8.80 4.84 15.18
N GLN A 227 -8.47 3.62 14.75
CA GLN A 227 -7.31 2.88 15.25
C GLN A 227 -5.99 3.59 14.90
N VAL A 228 -5.83 4.05 13.65
CA VAL A 228 -4.66 4.83 13.20
C VAL A 228 -4.54 6.15 13.96
N GLU A 229 -5.65 6.88 14.14
CA GLU A 229 -5.65 8.14 14.90
C GLU A 229 -5.24 7.94 16.35
N TYR A 230 -5.70 6.85 16.98
CA TYR A 230 -5.29 6.51 18.34
C TYR A 230 -3.79 6.21 18.41
N MET A 231 -3.25 5.41 17.50
CA MET A 231 -1.82 5.14 17.42
C MET A 231 -1.03 6.43 17.16
N HIS A 232 -1.48 7.26 16.22
CA HIS A 232 -0.87 8.56 15.93
C HIS A 232 -0.73 9.45 17.18
N LYS A 233 -1.74 9.47 18.03
CA LYS A 233 -1.77 10.35 19.22
C LYS A 233 -0.99 9.78 20.42
N HIS A 234 -0.81 8.47 20.50
CA HIS A 234 -0.31 7.83 21.73
C HIS A 234 1.04 7.12 21.56
N LEU A 235 1.56 6.98 20.34
CA LEU A 235 2.90 6.43 20.12
C LEU A 235 3.97 7.32 20.78
N LYS A 236 4.86 6.69 21.54
CA LYS A 236 6.06 7.35 22.04
C LYS A 236 6.94 7.80 20.88
N TYR A 237 7.73 8.82 21.10
CA TYR A 237 8.65 9.35 20.08
C TYR A 237 7.98 9.74 18.76
N ARG A 238 6.70 10.12 18.76
CA ARG A 238 5.90 10.31 17.56
C ARG A 238 6.56 11.19 16.48
N ASP A 239 7.27 12.25 16.87
CA ASP A 239 7.98 13.14 15.94
C ASP A 239 9.15 12.44 15.21
N ASN A 240 9.67 11.37 15.80
CA ASN A 240 10.75 10.55 15.27
C ASN A 240 10.28 9.19 14.74
N VAL A 241 8.98 8.98 14.63
CA VAL A 241 8.34 7.78 14.09
C VAL A 241 7.62 8.10 12.80
N VAL A 242 7.89 7.34 11.75
CA VAL A 242 7.07 7.30 10.55
C VAL A 242 5.95 6.29 10.81
N LEU A 243 4.71 6.77 10.89
CA LEU A 243 3.54 5.91 11.03
C LEU A 243 3.10 5.45 9.64
N SER A 244 3.19 4.17 9.39
CA SER A 244 2.85 3.51 8.13
C SER A 244 1.56 2.72 8.23
N VAL A 245 0.85 2.59 7.13
CA VAL A 245 -0.31 1.69 6.99
C VAL A 245 -0.07 0.74 5.82
N HIS A 246 -0.52 -0.52 5.99
CA HIS A 246 -0.40 -1.58 5.00
C HIS A 246 -1.76 -2.27 4.84
N PRO A 247 -2.68 -1.68 4.07
CA PRO A 247 -4.01 -2.26 3.89
C PRO A 247 -4.02 -3.42 2.89
N HIS A 248 -4.69 -4.53 3.28
CA HIS A 248 -5.20 -5.52 2.34
C HIS A 248 -6.64 -5.18 1.91
N ASN A 249 -7.20 -5.95 0.98
CA ASN A 249 -8.45 -5.62 0.29
C ASN A 249 -9.55 -6.68 0.47
N ASP A 250 -9.54 -7.43 1.57
CA ASP A 250 -10.48 -8.55 1.81
C ASP A 250 -11.97 -8.15 1.76
N ARG A 251 -12.27 -6.90 2.07
CA ARG A 251 -13.62 -6.32 2.02
C ARG A 251 -13.85 -5.39 0.83
N GLY A 252 -12.89 -5.26 -0.08
CA GLY A 252 -12.93 -4.30 -1.17
C GLY A 252 -12.79 -2.84 -0.73
N CYS A 253 -12.16 -2.58 0.43
CA CYS A 253 -12.03 -1.25 1.02
C CYS A 253 -10.57 -0.82 1.24
N GLY A 254 -9.59 -1.50 0.63
CA GLY A 254 -8.17 -1.21 0.83
C GLY A 254 -7.80 0.24 0.50
N ILE A 255 -8.35 0.80 -0.59
CA ILE A 255 -8.15 2.20 -0.97
C ILE A 255 -8.68 3.14 0.11
N SER A 256 -9.90 2.91 0.60
CA SER A 256 -10.49 3.73 1.68
C SER A 256 -9.71 3.62 2.99
N ASP A 257 -9.17 2.43 3.32
CA ASP A 257 -8.32 2.26 4.50
C ASP A 257 -7.03 3.07 4.39
N ALA A 258 -6.40 3.11 3.20
CA ALA A 258 -5.22 3.94 2.95
C ALA A 258 -5.54 5.44 3.05
N GLU A 259 -6.57 5.91 2.35
CA GLU A 259 -6.96 7.33 2.35
C GLU A 259 -7.34 7.80 3.75
N PHE A 260 -8.18 7.06 4.46
CA PHE A 260 -8.58 7.39 5.84
C PHE A 260 -7.42 7.23 6.83
N GLY A 261 -6.53 6.28 6.61
CA GLY A 261 -5.31 6.14 7.39
C GLY A 261 -4.42 7.39 7.31
N VAL A 262 -4.23 7.94 6.11
CA VAL A 262 -3.48 9.18 5.90
C VAL A 262 -4.20 10.38 6.55
N LEU A 263 -5.52 10.50 6.39
CA LEU A 263 -6.30 11.53 7.09
C LEU A 263 -6.18 11.40 8.61
N ALA A 264 -6.11 10.18 9.13
CA ALA A 264 -5.99 9.87 10.56
C ALA A 264 -4.57 10.06 11.13
N GLY A 265 -3.58 10.36 10.28
CA GLY A 265 -2.24 10.72 10.72
C GLY A 265 -1.13 9.76 10.32
N ALA A 266 -1.38 8.81 9.42
CA ALA A 266 -0.32 8.03 8.80
C ALA A 266 0.54 8.92 7.89
N ASP A 267 1.85 8.69 7.93
CA ASP A 267 2.85 9.40 7.15
C ASP A 267 3.22 8.62 5.87
N ARG A 268 2.92 7.31 5.84
CA ARG A 268 3.43 6.38 4.83
C ARG A 268 2.36 5.33 4.48
N VAL A 269 2.34 4.87 3.24
CA VAL A 269 1.45 3.82 2.76
C VAL A 269 2.27 2.75 2.03
N GLU A 270 2.10 1.51 2.43
CA GLU A 270 2.58 0.33 1.72
C GLU A 270 1.47 -0.29 0.88
N GLY A 271 1.82 -0.75 -0.31
CA GLY A 271 0.89 -1.41 -1.22
C GLY A 271 1.58 -1.86 -2.50
N THR A 272 0.78 -2.21 -3.49
CA THR A 272 1.28 -2.74 -4.77
C THR A 272 0.65 -2.02 -5.96
N LEU A 273 1.28 -2.14 -7.11
CA LEU A 273 0.66 -1.74 -8.37
C LEU A 273 -0.56 -2.63 -8.63
N PHE A 274 -1.70 -2.00 -8.94
CA PHE A 274 -2.97 -2.67 -9.26
C PHE A 274 -3.49 -3.64 -8.17
N GLY A 275 -2.96 -3.54 -6.96
CA GLY A 275 -3.49 -4.25 -5.80
C GLY A 275 -3.15 -5.73 -5.71
N ASN A 276 -2.05 -6.20 -6.35
CA ASN A 276 -1.61 -7.58 -6.22
C ASN A 276 -1.23 -7.93 -4.78
N GLY A 277 -1.45 -9.18 -4.38
CA GLY A 277 -1.09 -9.67 -3.05
C GLY A 277 -1.92 -10.86 -2.60
N GLU A 278 -1.66 -11.32 -1.40
CA GLU A 278 -2.34 -12.45 -0.78
C GLU A 278 -3.87 -12.28 -0.76
N ARG A 279 -4.61 -13.37 -0.97
CA ARG A 279 -6.09 -13.47 -0.96
C ARG A 279 -6.74 -12.55 -2.00
N THR A 280 -7.16 -11.35 -1.59
CA THR A 280 -7.81 -10.34 -2.44
C THR A 280 -6.86 -9.19 -2.83
N GLY A 281 -5.60 -9.30 -2.41
CA GLY A 281 -4.55 -8.35 -2.73
C GLY A 281 -4.30 -7.27 -1.67
N ASN A 282 -3.30 -6.47 -1.92
CA ASN A 282 -2.95 -5.26 -1.18
C ASN A 282 -3.78 -4.06 -1.66
N VAL A 283 -3.64 -2.92 -1.01
CA VAL A 283 -4.14 -1.66 -1.55
C VAL A 283 -3.47 -1.34 -2.90
N ASP A 284 -4.26 -0.90 -3.86
CA ASP A 284 -3.78 -0.45 -5.16
C ASP A 284 -3.21 0.97 -5.05
N LEU A 285 -1.88 1.09 -5.09
CA LEU A 285 -1.17 2.38 -5.00
C LEU A 285 -1.42 3.27 -6.21
N VAL A 286 -1.66 2.69 -7.40
CA VAL A 286 -2.00 3.47 -8.61
C VAL A 286 -3.28 4.25 -8.37
N THR A 287 -4.31 3.56 -7.87
CA THR A 287 -5.60 4.20 -7.59
C THR A 287 -5.50 5.25 -6.49
N VAL A 288 -4.80 4.98 -5.36
CA VAL A 288 -4.67 5.96 -4.26
C VAL A 288 -3.92 7.21 -4.74
N ALA A 289 -2.82 7.04 -5.49
CA ALA A 289 -2.03 8.16 -6.00
C ALA A 289 -2.81 9.03 -7.00
N LEU A 290 -3.55 8.41 -7.92
CA LEU A 290 -4.35 9.13 -8.91
C LEU A 290 -5.60 9.78 -8.29
N ASN A 291 -6.20 9.20 -7.23
CA ASN A 291 -7.24 9.86 -6.45
C ASN A 291 -6.74 11.19 -5.86
N MET A 292 -5.50 11.22 -5.34
CA MET A 292 -4.89 12.47 -4.84
C MET A 292 -4.70 13.49 -5.95
N MET A 293 -4.23 13.06 -7.13
CA MET A 293 -4.07 13.94 -8.29
C MET A 293 -5.40 14.57 -8.71
N CYS A 294 -6.50 13.82 -8.69
CA CYS A 294 -7.85 14.35 -8.96
C CYS A 294 -8.30 15.43 -7.94
N HIS A 295 -7.66 15.52 -6.80
CA HIS A 295 -7.87 16.57 -5.80
C HIS A 295 -6.79 17.68 -5.85
N GLY A 296 -5.93 17.67 -6.86
CA GLY A 296 -4.88 18.67 -7.05
C GLY A 296 -3.65 18.46 -6.17
N VAL A 297 -3.45 17.25 -5.65
CA VAL A 297 -2.28 16.88 -4.86
C VAL A 297 -1.34 16.04 -5.71
N ASP A 298 -0.14 16.56 -5.97
CA ASP A 298 0.91 15.82 -6.66
C ASP A 298 1.35 14.64 -5.79
N SER A 299 1.14 13.42 -6.30
CA SER A 299 1.53 12.19 -5.60
C SER A 299 3.05 11.95 -5.63
N GLY A 300 3.77 12.57 -6.53
CA GLY A 300 5.19 12.30 -6.78
C GLY A 300 5.45 10.98 -7.53
N LEU A 301 4.39 10.29 -7.99
CA LEU A 301 4.48 9.07 -8.80
C LEU A 301 4.00 9.35 -10.22
N ASP A 302 4.75 8.90 -11.22
CA ASP A 302 4.45 9.12 -12.64
C ASP A 302 3.67 7.94 -13.25
N PHE A 303 2.39 8.17 -13.49
CA PHE A 303 1.49 7.27 -14.20
C PHE A 303 1.08 7.81 -15.57
N SER A 304 1.81 8.77 -16.15
CA SER A 304 1.51 9.36 -17.47
C SER A 304 1.54 8.34 -18.62
N HIS A 305 2.09 7.15 -18.40
CA HIS A 305 2.12 6.02 -19.32
C HIS A 305 1.51 4.75 -18.70
N ILE A 306 0.29 4.88 -18.14
CA ILE A 306 -0.33 3.83 -17.32
C ILE A 306 -0.46 2.49 -18.05
N MET A 307 -0.67 2.50 -19.38
CA MET A 307 -0.83 1.29 -20.18
C MET A 307 0.48 0.52 -20.36
N GLU A 308 1.61 1.23 -20.49
CA GLU A 308 2.94 0.60 -20.53
C GLU A 308 3.28 -0.02 -19.16
N ILE A 309 2.95 0.67 -18.07
CA ILE A 309 3.12 0.17 -16.70
C ILE A 309 2.26 -1.07 -16.48
N ARG A 310 1.00 -1.04 -16.91
CA ARG A 310 0.10 -2.19 -16.84
C ARG A 310 0.63 -3.38 -17.63
N GLU A 311 1.06 -3.17 -18.88
CA GLU A 311 1.61 -4.24 -19.73
C GLU A 311 2.86 -4.87 -19.08
N ALA A 312 3.78 -4.05 -18.58
CA ALA A 312 4.97 -4.53 -17.87
C ALA A 312 4.60 -5.33 -16.62
N TYR A 313 3.68 -4.81 -15.80
CA TYR A 313 3.15 -5.50 -14.63
C TYR A 313 2.54 -6.87 -14.99
N GLU A 314 1.66 -6.93 -16.03
CA GLU A 314 1.03 -8.16 -16.49
C GLU A 314 2.06 -9.18 -17.01
N ASN A 315 3.13 -8.71 -17.64
CA ASN A 315 4.21 -9.56 -18.14
C ASN A 315 5.05 -10.15 -17.00
N PHE A 316 5.39 -9.34 -15.97
CA PHE A 316 6.20 -9.82 -14.84
C PHE A 316 5.43 -10.71 -13.88
N THR A 317 4.16 -10.43 -13.65
CA THR A 317 3.37 -11.15 -12.65
C THR A 317 2.52 -12.28 -13.23
N GLY A 318 2.27 -12.28 -14.52
CA GLY A 318 1.29 -13.17 -15.17
C GLY A 318 -0.17 -12.84 -14.79
N MET A 319 -0.40 -11.83 -13.96
CA MET A 319 -1.73 -11.41 -13.50
C MET A 319 -2.33 -10.39 -14.48
N LYS A 320 -3.64 -10.50 -14.74
CA LYS A 320 -4.34 -9.54 -15.59
C LYS A 320 -5.03 -8.46 -14.77
N VAL A 321 -4.84 -7.21 -15.19
CA VAL A 321 -5.56 -6.07 -14.63
C VAL A 321 -7.01 -6.10 -15.15
N HIS A 322 -7.97 -6.06 -14.22
CA HIS A 322 -9.38 -6.15 -14.57
C HIS A 322 -9.84 -4.92 -15.40
N GLU A 323 -10.73 -5.15 -16.37
CA GLU A 323 -11.22 -4.14 -17.31
C GLU A 323 -11.83 -2.89 -16.66
N ARG A 324 -12.20 -2.93 -15.38
CA ARG A 324 -12.82 -1.83 -14.62
C ARG A 324 -11.99 -1.38 -13.43
N VAL A 325 -10.71 -1.75 -13.38
CA VAL A 325 -9.79 -1.14 -12.39
C VAL A 325 -9.73 0.37 -12.66
N PRO A 326 -9.84 1.21 -11.64
CA PRO A 326 -9.78 2.66 -11.82
C PRO A 326 -8.56 3.09 -12.63
N TYR A 327 -8.75 4.04 -13.53
CA TYR A 327 -7.72 4.65 -14.39
C TYR A 327 -7.07 3.71 -15.43
N ALA A 328 -6.79 2.45 -15.09
CA ALA A 328 -6.02 1.51 -15.92
C ALA A 328 -6.87 0.52 -16.73
N GLY A 329 -8.10 0.27 -16.33
CA GLY A 329 -8.97 -0.71 -16.97
C GLY A 329 -9.40 -0.30 -18.38
N ASP A 330 -9.59 -1.25 -19.28
CA ASP A 330 -9.92 -0.98 -20.69
C ASP A 330 -11.24 -0.21 -20.87
N LEU A 331 -12.17 -0.35 -19.93
CA LEU A 331 -13.52 0.23 -20.05
C LEU A 331 -13.75 1.51 -19.24
N VAL A 332 -12.70 2.06 -18.59
CA VAL A 332 -12.90 3.17 -17.63
C VAL A 332 -13.04 4.54 -18.31
N PHE A 333 -12.52 4.69 -19.53
CA PHE A 333 -12.66 5.92 -20.31
C PHE A 333 -13.64 5.78 -21.49
N THR A 334 -14.61 4.89 -21.35
CA THR A 334 -15.65 4.62 -22.35
C THR A 334 -17.02 4.86 -21.75
N ALA A 335 -17.86 5.65 -22.41
CA ALA A 335 -19.26 5.82 -22.02
C ALA A 335 -20.17 5.03 -22.97
N PHE A 336 -21.10 4.25 -22.40
CA PHE A 336 -22.05 3.43 -23.17
C PHE A 336 -23.46 4.04 -23.26
N SER A 337 -23.77 5.01 -22.42
CA SER A 337 -25.04 5.74 -22.43
C SER A 337 -24.94 6.94 -23.39
N GLY A 338 -25.90 7.10 -24.31
CA GLY A 338 -25.94 8.23 -25.24
C GLY A 338 -26.02 9.58 -24.53
N SER A 339 -26.71 9.67 -23.39
CA SER A 339 -26.75 10.91 -22.59
C SER A 339 -25.41 11.25 -21.96
N HIS A 340 -24.63 10.23 -21.54
CA HIS A 340 -23.26 10.45 -21.01
C HIS A 340 -22.32 10.89 -22.14
N GLN A 341 -22.37 10.24 -23.30
CA GLN A 341 -21.59 10.61 -24.49
C GLN A 341 -21.84 12.05 -24.90
N ASP A 342 -23.11 12.47 -24.98
CA ASP A 342 -23.51 13.86 -25.30
C ASP A 342 -22.98 14.86 -24.26
N ALA A 343 -23.08 14.54 -22.97
CA ALA A 343 -22.58 15.40 -21.90
C ALA A 343 -21.06 15.55 -21.95
N ILE A 344 -20.32 14.43 -22.15
CA ILE A 344 -18.86 14.45 -22.30
C ILE A 344 -18.45 15.30 -23.51
N SER A 345 -19.09 15.08 -24.66
CA SER A 345 -18.81 15.84 -25.87
C SER A 345 -19.01 17.34 -25.67
N LYS A 346 -20.12 17.74 -25.05
CA LYS A 346 -20.39 19.15 -24.70
C LYS A 346 -19.38 19.71 -23.69
N GLY A 347 -18.99 18.91 -22.67
CA GLY A 347 -17.97 19.29 -21.72
C GLY A 347 -16.61 19.51 -22.36
N MET A 348 -16.19 18.62 -23.26
CA MET A 348 -14.93 18.77 -23.99
C MET A 348 -14.95 20.01 -24.91
N ALA A 349 -16.07 20.28 -25.60
CA ALA A 349 -16.22 21.50 -26.39
C ALA A 349 -16.12 22.75 -25.51
N TRP A 350 -16.77 22.75 -24.35
CA TRP A 350 -16.69 23.83 -23.35
C TRP A 350 -15.28 24.08 -22.83
N GLN A 351 -14.54 23.00 -22.54
CA GLN A 351 -13.15 23.06 -22.14
C GLN A 351 -12.27 23.65 -23.25
N LYS A 352 -12.45 23.19 -24.51
CA LYS A 352 -11.71 23.66 -25.68
C LYS A 352 -11.93 25.15 -25.96
N GLU A 353 -13.06 25.69 -25.60
CA GLU A 353 -13.36 27.13 -25.68
C GLU A 353 -12.69 27.95 -24.57
N GLY A 354 -11.93 27.30 -23.66
CA GLY A 354 -11.21 27.96 -22.58
C GLY A 354 -12.07 28.40 -21.40
N LYS A 355 -13.31 27.95 -21.31
CA LYS A 355 -14.29 28.41 -20.30
C LYS A 355 -14.03 27.87 -18.90
N THR A 356 -13.24 26.79 -18.75
CA THR A 356 -12.84 26.22 -17.47
C THR A 356 -11.45 26.70 -17.00
N GLY A 357 -10.75 27.48 -17.85
CA GLY A 357 -9.36 27.85 -17.63
C GLY A 357 -8.45 26.60 -17.71
N LYS A 358 -7.59 26.42 -16.69
CA LYS A 358 -6.72 25.24 -16.58
C LYS A 358 -7.36 24.06 -15.83
N ARG A 359 -8.56 24.25 -15.28
CA ARG A 359 -9.22 23.23 -14.46
C ARG A 359 -9.90 22.20 -15.37
N TRP A 360 -9.66 20.92 -15.09
CA TRP A 360 -10.44 19.83 -15.69
C TRP A 360 -11.84 19.77 -15.06
N ASP A 361 -12.88 19.82 -15.88
CA ASP A 361 -14.27 19.88 -15.41
C ASP A 361 -15.23 19.26 -16.46
N ILE A 362 -14.92 18.04 -16.87
CA ILE A 362 -15.71 17.31 -17.86
C ILE A 362 -16.69 16.36 -17.14
N PRO A 363 -18.01 16.42 -17.44
CA PRO A 363 -18.96 15.47 -16.88
C PRO A 363 -18.54 14.03 -17.12
N TYR A 364 -18.65 13.16 -16.09
CA TYR A 364 -18.33 11.72 -16.10
C TYR A 364 -16.85 11.36 -16.31
N LEU A 365 -15.95 12.31 -16.42
CA LEU A 365 -14.52 12.07 -16.53
C LEU A 365 -13.78 12.75 -15.34
N PRO A 366 -13.52 12.03 -14.26
CA PRO A 366 -12.90 12.59 -13.05
C PRO A 366 -11.44 13.02 -13.25
N ILE A 367 -10.78 12.52 -14.29
CA ILE A 367 -9.42 12.86 -14.70
C ILE A 367 -9.38 13.04 -16.21
N ASP A 368 -8.47 13.88 -16.71
CA ASP A 368 -8.15 13.92 -18.14
C ASP A 368 -7.47 12.58 -18.53
N PRO A 369 -8.05 11.81 -19.45
CA PRO A 369 -7.41 10.58 -19.91
C PRO A 369 -5.98 10.81 -20.44
N ALA A 370 -5.70 11.97 -21.01
CA ALA A 370 -4.39 12.30 -21.55
C ALA A 370 -3.30 12.38 -20.45
N ASP A 371 -3.66 12.72 -19.21
CA ASP A 371 -2.72 12.81 -18.09
C ASP A 371 -2.17 11.43 -17.66
N VAL A 372 -2.88 10.36 -18.05
CA VAL A 372 -2.43 8.97 -17.84
C VAL A 372 -2.07 8.26 -19.15
N GLY A 373 -1.85 9.03 -20.24
CA GLY A 373 -1.46 8.52 -21.55
C GLY A 373 -2.58 7.74 -22.27
N ARG A 374 -3.84 8.11 -22.00
CA ARG A 374 -5.02 7.48 -22.62
C ARG A 374 -5.87 8.49 -23.37
N GLU A 375 -6.89 8.01 -24.06
CA GLU A 375 -7.88 8.81 -24.76
C GLU A 375 -9.29 8.41 -24.32
N TYR A 376 -10.23 9.37 -24.43
CA TYR A 376 -11.65 9.04 -24.28
C TYR A 376 -12.17 8.34 -25.54
N GLU A 377 -12.74 7.16 -25.37
CA GLU A 377 -13.29 6.38 -26.47
C GLU A 377 -14.75 6.81 -26.78
N SER A 378 -14.92 7.64 -27.82
CA SER A 378 -16.22 8.21 -28.19
C SER A 378 -17.10 7.29 -29.02
N ASP A 379 -16.54 6.32 -29.76
CA ASP A 379 -17.19 5.63 -30.85
C ASP A 379 -17.78 4.25 -30.49
N VAL A 380 -17.95 3.97 -29.22
CA VAL A 380 -18.49 2.67 -28.77
C VAL A 380 -20.01 2.67 -28.88
N ILE A 381 -20.53 2.17 -30.00
CA ILE A 381 -21.96 1.93 -30.19
C ILE A 381 -22.37 0.63 -29.54
N ARG A 382 -23.35 0.67 -28.61
CA ARG A 382 -23.96 -0.53 -28.00
C ARG A 382 -25.44 -0.56 -28.31
N ILE A 383 -25.92 -1.72 -28.76
CA ILE A 383 -27.33 -1.94 -29.16
C ILE A 383 -28.32 -1.60 -28.05
N ASN A 384 -27.93 -1.79 -26.78
CA ASN A 384 -28.77 -1.55 -25.60
C ASN A 384 -28.99 -0.06 -25.27
N SER A 385 -28.25 0.88 -25.90
CA SER A 385 -28.39 2.32 -25.71
C SER A 385 -28.93 3.03 -26.96
N ALA A 386 -29.46 2.28 -27.93
CA ALA A 386 -29.87 2.74 -29.24
C ALA A 386 -30.99 3.83 -29.24
N VAL A 387 -31.84 3.87 -28.23
CA VAL A 387 -32.94 4.84 -28.17
C VAL A 387 -32.43 6.30 -28.07
N SER A 388 -31.36 6.53 -27.32
CA SER A 388 -30.74 7.87 -27.22
C SER A 388 -29.96 8.25 -28.50
N TYR A 389 -29.35 7.26 -29.15
CA TYR A 389 -28.56 7.44 -30.36
C TYR A 389 -29.44 7.80 -31.58
N THR A 390 -30.65 7.23 -31.70
CA THR A 390 -31.59 7.50 -32.81
C THR A 390 -32.05 8.96 -32.84
N HIS A 391 -32.03 9.66 -31.73
CA HIS A 391 -32.35 11.09 -31.64
C HIS A 391 -31.18 12.01 -31.99
N LEU A 392 -29.94 11.52 -31.96
CA LEU A 392 -28.74 12.31 -32.26
C LEU A 392 -28.27 12.21 -33.72
N THR A 393 -28.71 11.20 -34.47
CA THR A 393 -28.19 10.87 -35.83
C THR A 393 -29.20 11.03 -36.95
N LEU A 394 -30.43 11.44 -36.68
CA LEU A 394 -31.38 11.81 -37.75
C LEU A 394 -31.36 13.31 -37.99
N PRO A 395 -31.16 13.75 -39.25
CA PRO A 395 -31.17 15.16 -39.64
C PRO A 395 -32.50 15.85 -39.41
#